data_82ace77ed8698502cd99f15179f89cf9
#
_entry.id   82ace77ed8698502cd99f15179f89cf9
#
_cell.length_a   1.000
_cell.length_b   1.000
_cell.length_c   1.000
_cell.angle_alpha   90.00
_cell.angle_beta   90.00
_cell.angle_gamma   90.00
#
_symmetry.space_group_name_H-M   'P 1'
#
loop_
_entity.id
_entity.type
_entity.pdbx_description
1 polymer ?
#
loop_
_entity_poly.entity_id
_entity_poly.type
_entity_poly.pdbx_seq_one_letter_code
_entity_poly.pdbx_strand_id
1 'polypeptide(L)'
;MINKEFDQDLRYHGYRLMAVDGSQIHVPTNPNDQDSFVNWRENERPHNEFHLNAMYDILQKNYTDAIVQKYRTQNEDKALIEMIERSPVSDALVICDRGYESYNNMAHLQTSGWKYIIRVKEPGGRGIADGLQLPECEEFDFPVDLSITRRKNKETIERLKNSNQCRYIPNKVKFDYLSKEYKRGDPTELFTLNFRIVRIKISEGSYEMMVTNLPKEDFQKEELKELYSMRWGIETSFLNLKYIVGMLGFHSRKSDSVMQEIYANLIMHNMTQFISNCVQLHAKENKYDYTIRFSVAATIVKSLFLGDISPLNAEILIRRNVSPVRPNRSYSRKPRAKAQIQFTYRIA
;
A
#
# COMPACT_ATOMS: atom_id res chain seq x y z
N MET A 1 -14.82 -13.97 17.38
CA MET A 1 -15.97 -13.44 18.16
C MET A 1 -15.74 -12.01 18.63
N ILE A 2 -14.51 -11.56 18.84
CA ILE A 2 -14.15 -10.17 19.21
C ILE A 2 -14.43 -9.17 18.07
N ASN A 3 -14.35 -9.57 16.81
CA ASN A 3 -14.46 -8.67 15.64
C ASN A 3 -15.86 -8.14 15.30
N LYS A 4 -16.95 -8.72 15.82
CA LYS A 4 -18.31 -8.30 15.41
C LYS A 4 -18.91 -7.17 16.24
N GLU A 5 -18.50 -6.99 17.48
CA GLU A 5 -19.03 -5.94 18.36
C GLU A 5 -18.20 -4.65 18.36
N PHE A 6 -16.94 -4.71 17.88
CA PHE A 6 -15.99 -3.61 17.88
C PHE A 6 -15.54 -3.15 16.48
N ASP A 7 -15.95 -3.86 15.45
CA ASP A 7 -15.70 -3.45 14.07
C ASP A 7 -16.64 -2.29 13.74
N GLN A 8 -16.22 -1.08 14.00
CA GLN A 8 -16.77 0.06 13.30
C GLN A 8 -16.36 -0.16 11.85
N ASP A 9 -17.19 -0.85 11.07
CA ASP A 9 -16.98 -1.12 9.65
C ASP A 9 -17.01 0.22 8.89
N LEU A 10 -15.92 0.97 9.07
CA LEU A 10 -15.75 2.28 8.44
C LEU A 10 -15.51 2.05 6.96
N ARG A 11 -16.45 2.53 6.15
CA ARG A 11 -16.42 2.39 4.69
C ARG A 11 -16.47 3.73 4.01
N TYR A 12 -15.89 3.81 2.85
CA TYR A 12 -15.96 4.94 1.95
C TYR A 12 -16.78 4.54 0.72
N HIS A 13 -17.95 5.12 0.52
CA HIS A 13 -18.91 4.72 -0.53
C HIS A 13 -19.15 3.19 -0.58
N GLY A 14 -19.23 2.54 0.58
CA GLY A 14 -19.41 1.10 0.69
C GLY A 14 -18.14 0.26 0.56
N TYR A 15 -17.00 0.84 0.25
CA TYR A 15 -15.71 0.14 0.12
C TYR A 15 -14.86 0.24 1.40
N ARG A 16 -14.15 -0.83 1.73
CA ARG A 16 -13.01 -0.75 2.64
C ARG A 16 -11.84 -0.09 1.92
N LEU A 17 -11.34 1.00 2.49
CA LEU A 17 -10.30 1.80 1.86
C LEU A 17 -8.92 1.29 2.28
N MET A 18 -8.21 0.62 1.37
CA MET A 18 -6.93 -0.02 1.61
C MET A 18 -5.79 0.76 0.94
N ALA A 19 -4.67 0.89 1.63
CA ALA A 19 -3.41 1.27 1.01
C ALA A 19 -2.46 0.06 1.00
N VAL A 20 -1.68 -0.07 -0.08
CA VAL A 20 -0.61 -1.07 -0.16
C VAL A 20 0.70 -0.35 -0.43
N ASP A 21 1.72 -0.71 0.33
CA ASP A 21 3.07 -0.14 0.17
C ASP A 21 4.13 -1.08 0.75
N GLY A 22 5.38 -0.86 0.35
CA GLY A 22 6.54 -1.59 0.83
C GLY A 22 7.42 -0.75 1.77
N SER A 23 8.10 -1.40 2.71
CA SER A 23 9.04 -0.74 3.60
C SER A 23 10.25 -1.61 3.89
N GLN A 24 11.44 -1.07 3.66
CA GLN A 24 12.70 -1.73 4.02
C GLN A 24 12.89 -1.74 5.53
N ILE A 25 13.33 -2.89 6.06
CA ILE A 25 13.65 -3.12 7.46
C ILE A 25 15.09 -3.59 7.56
N HIS A 26 15.94 -2.78 8.16
CA HIS A 26 17.30 -3.18 8.48
C HIS A 26 17.27 -4.08 9.71
N VAL A 27 17.89 -5.24 9.60
CA VAL A 27 17.93 -6.26 10.66
C VAL A 27 19.37 -6.54 11.09
N PRO A 28 19.58 -7.18 12.26
CA PRO A 28 20.92 -7.47 12.75
C PRO A 28 21.76 -8.25 11.75
N THR A 29 23.02 -7.86 11.60
CA THR A 29 23.93 -8.41 10.60
C THR A 29 24.16 -9.91 10.82
N ASN A 30 23.85 -10.70 9.81
CA ASN A 30 24.09 -12.14 9.73
C ASN A 30 24.59 -12.49 8.32
N PRO A 31 25.90 -12.52 8.08
CA PRO A 31 26.46 -12.82 6.76
C PRO A 31 26.13 -14.20 6.22
N ASN A 32 25.70 -15.14 7.08
CA ASN A 32 25.30 -16.49 6.66
C ASN A 32 23.93 -16.51 5.98
N ASP A 33 23.08 -15.49 6.19
CA ASP A 33 21.81 -15.35 5.50
C ASP A 33 22.00 -14.51 4.23
N GLN A 34 22.51 -15.17 3.17
CA GLN A 34 22.86 -14.55 1.90
C GLN A 34 21.67 -13.90 1.18
N ASP A 35 20.45 -14.39 1.41
CA ASP A 35 19.24 -13.85 0.75
C ASP A 35 18.84 -12.47 1.28
N SER A 36 19.22 -12.15 2.50
CA SER A 36 18.97 -10.85 3.10
C SER A 36 20.22 -9.97 3.21
N PHE A 37 21.42 -10.53 2.97
CA PHE A 37 22.69 -9.82 3.17
C PHE A 37 23.00 -8.82 2.05
N VAL A 38 23.24 -7.57 2.42
CA VAL A 38 23.58 -6.44 1.54
C VAL A 38 24.99 -5.95 1.90
N ASN A 39 25.94 -6.04 0.97
CA ASN A 39 27.33 -5.64 1.17
C ASN A 39 27.96 -4.89 -0.02
N TRP A 40 27.15 -4.52 -1.01
CA TRP A 40 27.60 -3.97 -2.30
C TRP A 40 27.26 -2.49 -2.50
N ARG A 41 26.50 -1.88 -1.56
CA ARG A 41 26.18 -0.46 -1.63
C ARG A 41 27.37 0.36 -1.15
N GLU A 42 27.85 1.25 -2.02
CA GLU A 42 28.91 2.20 -1.66
C GLU A 42 28.48 3.08 -0.46
N ASN A 43 29.40 3.30 0.47
CA ASN A 43 29.20 4.10 1.68
C ASN A 43 28.19 3.53 2.70
N GLU A 44 27.71 2.32 2.55
CA GLU A 44 26.90 1.63 3.55
C GLU A 44 27.71 0.50 4.22
N ARG A 45 27.51 0.33 5.53
CA ARG A 45 28.06 -0.85 6.22
C ARG A 45 27.29 -2.11 5.82
N PRO A 46 27.96 -3.26 5.68
CA PRO A 46 27.26 -4.52 5.44
C PRO A 46 26.18 -4.76 6.49
N HIS A 47 24.99 -5.13 6.04
CA HIS A 47 23.81 -5.38 6.88
C HIS A 47 22.87 -6.38 6.22
N ASN A 48 21.91 -6.86 6.98
CA ASN A 48 20.79 -7.62 6.41
C ASN A 48 19.56 -6.74 6.30
N GLU A 49 18.76 -7.00 5.27
CA GLU A 49 17.57 -6.22 4.95
C GLU A 49 16.40 -7.14 4.62
N PHE A 50 15.27 -6.89 5.25
CA PHE A 50 13.99 -7.47 4.91
C PHE A 50 13.11 -6.41 4.29
N HIS A 51 12.16 -6.85 3.47
CA HIS A 51 11.17 -6.02 2.83
C HIS A 51 9.78 -6.40 3.37
N LEU A 52 9.14 -5.47 4.05
CA LEU A 52 7.77 -5.59 4.53
C LEU A 52 6.83 -5.03 3.46
N ASN A 53 6.03 -5.89 2.84
CA ASN A 53 4.88 -5.48 2.06
C ASN A 53 3.65 -5.53 2.97
N ALA A 54 2.87 -4.48 3.00
CA ALA A 54 1.73 -4.41 3.91
C ALA A 54 0.48 -3.86 3.22
N MET A 55 -0.66 -4.39 3.62
CA MET A 55 -1.98 -3.89 3.29
C MET A 55 -2.59 -3.25 4.54
N TYR A 56 -3.01 -2.01 4.42
CA TYR A 56 -3.41 -1.15 5.54
C TYR A 56 -4.79 -0.55 5.29
N ASP A 57 -5.72 -0.81 6.20
CA ASP A 57 -7.02 -0.13 6.21
C ASP A 57 -6.83 1.31 6.69
N ILE A 58 -7.07 2.25 5.78
CA ILE A 58 -6.81 3.69 5.99
C ILE A 58 -7.76 4.27 7.03
N LEU A 59 -9.01 3.84 7.03
CA LEU A 59 -10.05 4.39 7.91
C LEU A 59 -9.95 3.80 9.31
N GLN A 60 -9.73 2.49 9.43
CA GLN A 60 -9.55 1.82 10.71
C GLN A 60 -8.12 1.97 11.25
N LYS A 61 -7.18 2.38 10.41
CA LYS A 61 -5.75 2.58 10.74
C LYS A 61 -5.05 1.32 11.24
N ASN A 62 -5.37 0.17 10.68
CA ASN A 62 -4.77 -1.12 11.03
C ASN A 62 -4.25 -1.88 9.81
N TYR A 63 -3.27 -2.75 10.03
CA TYR A 63 -2.79 -3.66 9.02
C TYR A 63 -3.75 -4.84 8.88
N THR A 64 -4.25 -5.06 7.68
CA THR A 64 -5.14 -6.20 7.38
C THR A 64 -4.36 -7.41 6.91
N ASP A 65 -3.22 -7.18 6.27
CA ASP A 65 -2.31 -8.22 5.82
C ASP A 65 -0.87 -7.70 5.69
N ALA A 66 0.10 -8.63 5.74
CA ALA A 66 1.50 -8.30 5.54
C ALA A 66 2.31 -9.53 5.08
N ILE A 67 3.30 -9.28 4.20
CA ILE A 67 4.26 -10.28 3.72
C ILE A 67 5.67 -9.74 3.91
N VAL A 68 6.48 -10.48 4.68
CA VAL A 68 7.88 -10.16 4.89
C VAL A 68 8.74 -11.01 3.96
N GLN A 69 9.54 -10.35 3.14
CA GLN A 69 10.43 -11.00 2.17
C GLN A 69 11.89 -10.62 2.48
N LYS A 70 12.82 -11.49 2.15
CA LYS A 70 14.25 -11.16 2.20
C LYS A 70 14.64 -10.31 1.00
N TYR A 71 15.65 -9.48 1.15
CA TYR A 71 16.06 -8.49 0.16
C TYR A 71 16.19 -9.04 -1.27
N ARG A 72 16.86 -10.19 -1.47
CA ARG A 72 17.08 -10.75 -2.81
C ARG A 72 15.86 -11.42 -3.42
N THR A 73 14.88 -11.77 -2.61
CA THR A 73 13.65 -12.45 -3.04
C THR A 73 12.43 -11.55 -3.00
N GLN A 74 12.63 -10.24 -2.72
CA GLN A 74 11.55 -9.28 -2.66
C GLN A 74 10.86 -9.11 -4.01
N ASN A 75 9.53 -9.07 -3.98
CA ASN A 75 8.69 -8.82 -5.14
C ASN A 75 7.34 -8.26 -4.68
N GLU A 76 7.19 -6.95 -4.81
CA GLU A 76 5.99 -6.21 -4.35
C GLU A 76 4.74 -6.62 -5.12
N ASP A 77 4.84 -6.82 -6.44
CA ASP A 77 3.70 -7.28 -7.27
C ASP A 77 3.20 -8.65 -6.82
N LYS A 78 4.13 -9.60 -6.58
CA LYS A 78 3.77 -10.93 -6.08
C LYS A 78 3.13 -10.86 -4.70
N ALA A 79 3.66 -10.01 -3.82
CA ALA A 79 3.11 -9.82 -2.49
C ALA A 79 1.70 -9.21 -2.54
N LEU A 80 1.47 -8.21 -3.40
CA LEU A 80 0.14 -7.65 -3.61
C LEU A 80 -0.86 -8.73 -4.05
N ILE A 81 -0.50 -9.52 -5.07
CA ILE A 81 -1.37 -10.58 -5.61
C ILE A 81 -1.71 -11.61 -4.52
N GLU A 82 -0.71 -12.06 -3.77
CA GLU A 82 -0.92 -13.03 -2.68
C GLU A 82 -1.82 -12.46 -1.57
N MET A 83 -1.68 -11.18 -1.22
CA MET A 83 -2.57 -10.51 -0.25
C MET A 83 -4.00 -10.37 -0.78
N ILE A 84 -4.20 -10.12 -2.08
CA ILE A 84 -5.52 -10.06 -2.70
C ILE A 84 -6.18 -11.45 -2.66
N GLU A 85 -5.48 -12.50 -3.09
CA GLU A 85 -6.01 -13.86 -3.23
C GLU A 85 -6.45 -14.48 -1.90
N ARG A 86 -5.74 -14.16 -0.80
CA ARG A 86 -6.07 -14.67 0.53
C ARG A 86 -6.95 -13.74 1.38
N SER A 87 -7.28 -12.57 0.87
CA SER A 87 -8.08 -11.60 1.61
C SER A 87 -9.53 -12.05 1.77
N PRO A 88 -10.10 -11.98 2.98
CA PRO A 88 -11.52 -12.22 3.19
C PRO A 88 -12.41 -11.03 2.79
N VAL A 89 -11.82 -9.91 2.36
CA VAL A 89 -12.57 -8.68 2.01
C VAL A 89 -13.03 -8.78 0.56
N SER A 90 -14.32 -8.58 0.31
CA SER A 90 -14.92 -8.61 -1.03
C SER A 90 -14.97 -7.24 -1.70
N ASP A 91 -15.13 -6.19 -0.91
CA ASP A 91 -15.47 -4.83 -1.35
C ASP A 91 -14.37 -3.84 -0.94
N ALA A 92 -13.15 -4.11 -1.41
CA ALA A 92 -12.01 -3.24 -1.21
C ALA A 92 -11.87 -2.20 -2.33
N LEU A 93 -11.44 -1.00 -1.94
CA LEU A 93 -10.84 0.01 -2.81
C LEU A 93 -9.37 0.15 -2.42
N VAL A 94 -8.47 -0.30 -3.30
CA VAL A 94 -7.03 -0.31 -3.05
C VAL A 94 -6.37 0.91 -3.68
N ILE A 95 -5.56 1.61 -2.91
CA ILE A 95 -4.78 2.75 -3.37
C ILE A 95 -3.30 2.36 -3.35
N CYS A 96 -2.67 2.39 -4.53
CA CYS A 96 -1.27 2.01 -4.72
C CYS A 96 -0.46 3.14 -5.32
N ASP A 97 0.83 3.15 -5.02
CA ASP A 97 1.76 4.06 -5.66
C ASP A 97 2.16 3.58 -7.08
N ARG A 98 3.05 4.33 -7.72
CA ARG A 98 3.53 4.05 -9.07
C ARG A 98 4.38 2.78 -9.18
N GLY A 99 4.87 2.22 -8.08
CA GLY A 99 5.60 0.96 -8.07
C GLY A 99 4.71 -0.22 -8.50
N TYR A 100 3.42 -0.13 -8.24
CA TYR A 100 2.43 -1.16 -8.57
C TYR A 100 1.79 -1.01 -9.96
N GLU A 101 2.29 -0.10 -10.80
CA GLU A 101 1.81 0.13 -12.16
C GLU A 101 2.06 -1.09 -13.05
N SER A 102 1.06 -1.97 -13.19
CA SER A 102 1.15 -3.21 -13.95
C SER A 102 -0.23 -3.67 -14.43
N TYR A 103 -0.31 -4.10 -15.70
CA TYR A 103 -1.53 -4.74 -16.21
C TYR A 103 -1.88 -6.02 -15.45
N ASN A 104 -0.88 -6.75 -14.95
CA ASN A 104 -1.11 -7.96 -14.16
C ASN A 104 -1.80 -7.63 -12.83
N ASN A 105 -1.33 -6.61 -12.14
CA ASN A 105 -1.95 -6.16 -10.89
C ASN A 105 -3.39 -5.69 -11.12
N MET A 106 -3.62 -4.89 -12.17
CA MET A 106 -4.97 -4.45 -12.54
C MET A 106 -5.89 -5.63 -12.85
N ALA A 107 -5.38 -6.67 -13.53
CA ALA A 107 -6.16 -7.87 -13.85
C ALA A 107 -6.54 -8.66 -12.59
N HIS A 108 -5.63 -8.86 -11.65
CA HIS A 108 -5.92 -9.51 -10.37
C HIS A 108 -6.95 -8.73 -9.55
N LEU A 109 -6.80 -7.40 -9.44
CA LEU A 109 -7.74 -6.54 -8.75
C LEU A 109 -9.14 -6.58 -9.40
N GLN A 110 -9.21 -6.48 -10.74
CA GLN A 110 -10.47 -6.54 -11.46
C GLN A 110 -11.16 -7.91 -11.29
N THR A 111 -10.40 -9.01 -11.41
CA THR A 111 -10.94 -10.37 -11.29
C THR A 111 -11.44 -10.67 -9.88
N SER A 112 -10.80 -10.12 -8.86
CA SER A 112 -11.23 -10.23 -7.46
C SER A 112 -12.41 -9.31 -7.11
N GLY A 113 -12.91 -8.52 -8.07
CA GLY A 113 -14.00 -7.57 -7.85
C GLY A 113 -13.60 -6.29 -7.10
N TRP A 114 -12.31 -6.13 -6.81
CA TRP A 114 -11.81 -4.98 -6.09
C TRP A 114 -11.72 -3.74 -6.97
N LYS A 115 -11.95 -2.60 -6.36
CA LYS A 115 -11.67 -1.30 -6.97
C LYS A 115 -10.25 -0.86 -6.67
N TYR A 116 -9.70 -0.02 -7.54
CA TYR A 116 -8.34 0.46 -7.36
C TYR A 116 -8.14 1.89 -7.83
N ILE A 117 -7.17 2.56 -7.24
CA ILE A 117 -6.54 3.79 -7.72
C ILE A 117 -5.03 3.51 -7.71
N ILE A 118 -4.40 3.46 -8.89
CA ILE A 118 -2.96 3.24 -9.02
C ILE A 118 -2.36 4.46 -9.72
N ARG A 119 -1.40 5.12 -9.08
CA ARG A 119 -0.64 6.17 -9.73
C ARG A 119 0.21 5.57 -10.84
N VAL A 120 0.24 6.22 -12.00
CA VAL A 120 1.00 5.78 -13.17
C VAL A 120 1.97 6.85 -13.66
N LYS A 121 2.91 6.44 -14.50
CA LYS A 121 3.87 7.35 -15.13
C LYS A 121 3.18 8.19 -16.18
N GLU A 122 3.60 9.44 -16.30
CA GLU A 122 3.26 10.30 -17.42
C GLU A 122 3.78 9.69 -18.75
N PRO A 123 3.17 10.03 -19.90
CA PRO A 123 3.67 9.60 -21.21
C PRO A 123 5.15 9.94 -21.39
N GLY A 124 5.91 9.03 -22.01
CA GLY A 124 7.37 9.07 -22.07
C GLY A 124 8.10 8.37 -20.92
N GLY A 125 7.37 7.99 -19.86
CA GLY A 125 7.91 7.31 -18.67
C GLY A 125 8.01 5.78 -18.77
N ARG A 126 7.69 5.18 -19.91
CA ARG A 126 7.62 3.72 -20.13
C ARG A 126 6.64 3.03 -19.19
N GLY A 127 5.45 3.60 -19.03
CA GLY A 127 4.35 3.09 -18.22
C GLY A 127 3.13 2.64 -19.03
N ILE A 128 2.00 2.47 -18.34
CA ILE A 128 0.71 2.11 -18.96
C ILE A 128 0.24 3.19 -19.95
N ALA A 129 0.45 4.45 -19.60
CA ALA A 129 0.08 5.59 -20.43
C ALA A 129 0.81 5.61 -21.78
N ASP A 130 2.03 5.06 -21.85
CA ASP A 130 2.78 4.95 -23.08
C ASP A 130 2.08 3.97 -24.04
N GLY A 131 1.80 4.45 -25.22
CA GLY A 131 1.13 3.68 -26.26
C GLY A 131 -0.39 3.68 -26.14
N LEU A 132 -0.99 4.49 -25.28
CA LEU A 132 -2.39 4.88 -25.35
C LEU A 132 -2.49 6.23 -26.10
N GLN A 133 -3.53 6.37 -26.91
CA GLN A 133 -3.88 7.64 -27.53
C GLN A 133 -4.72 8.44 -26.52
N LEU A 134 -4.06 9.28 -25.76
CA LEU A 134 -4.67 10.08 -24.70
C LEU A 134 -5.01 11.49 -25.21
N PRO A 135 -5.99 12.18 -24.59
CA PRO A 135 -6.28 13.57 -24.90
C PRO A 135 -5.07 14.48 -24.70
N GLU A 136 -4.88 15.47 -25.59
CA GLU A 136 -3.76 16.43 -25.52
C GLU A 136 -3.97 17.55 -24.49
N CYS A 137 -5.07 17.52 -23.73
CA CYS A 137 -5.37 18.51 -22.71
C CYS A 137 -4.61 18.26 -21.39
N GLU A 138 -4.44 19.32 -20.62
CA GLU A 138 -3.70 19.28 -19.35
C GLU A 138 -4.34 18.36 -18.32
N GLU A 139 -5.66 18.38 -18.23
CA GLU A 139 -6.44 17.52 -17.35
C GLU A 139 -7.46 16.73 -18.16
N PHE A 140 -7.61 15.46 -17.87
CA PHE A 140 -8.60 14.62 -18.52
C PHE A 140 -9.03 13.45 -17.62
N ASP A 141 -10.15 12.86 -17.99
CA ASP A 141 -10.69 11.62 -17.41
C ASP A 141 -11.22 10.79 -18.59
N PHE A 142 -10.42 9.83 -19.01
CA PHE A 142 -10.58 9.11 -20.26
C PHE A 142 -10.82 7.62 -20.03
N PRO A 143 -11.98 7.06 -20.45
CA PRO A 143 -12.27 5.63 -20.32
C PRO A 143 -11.47 4.81 -21.34
N VAL A 144 -11.04 3.62 -20.91
CA VAL A 144 -10.25 2.69 -21.73
C VAL A 144 -10.79 1.27 -21.53
N ASP A 145 -11.17 0.63 -22.64
CA ASP A 145 -11.51 -0.79 -22.69
C ASP A 145 -10.43 -1.52 -23.47
N LEU A 146 -9.41 -2.00 -22.75
CA LEU A 146 -8.19 -2.53 -23.33
C LEU A 146 -8.17 -4.06 -23.33
N SER A 147 -8.23 -4.68 -24.52
CA SER A 147 -8.00 -6.10 -24.69
C SER A 147 -6.51 -6.41 -24.74
N ILE A 148 -6.02 -7.25 -23.86
CA ILE A 148 -4.63 -7.70 -23.82
C ILE A 148 -4.51 -9.07 -24.48
N THR A 149 -3.46 -9.26 -25.30
CA THR A 149 -3.19 -10.53 -25.98
C THR A 149 -1.69 -10.84 -26.04
N ARG A 150 -1.36 -12.13 -26.08
CA ARG A 150 0.00 -12.61 -26.40
C ARG A 150 0.15 -13.04 -27.86
N ARG A 151 -0.88 -12.86 -28.70
CA ARG A 151 -0.89 -13.35 -30.07
C ARG A 151 -0.89 -12.22 -31.08
N LYS A 152 -0.13 -12.43 -32.18
CA LYS A 152 -0.12 -11.60 -33.37
C LYS A 152 -0.59 -12.44 -34.56
N ASN A 153 -1.88 -12.61 -34.70
CA ASN A 153 -2.50 -13.29 -35.82
C ASN A 153 -3.36 -12.31 -36.67
N LYS A 154 -4.00 -12.78 -37.73
CA LYS A 154 -4.80 -11.92 -38.60
C LYS A 154 -5.89 -11.16 -37.86
N GLU A 155 -6.52 -11.79 -36.87
CA GLU A 155 -7.58 -11.19 -36.06
C GLU A 155 -7.04 -10.08 -35.12
N THR A 156 -5.93 -10.34 -34.45
CA THR A 156 -5.35 -9.39 -33.49
C THR A 156 -4.58 -8.26 -34.16
N ILE A 157 -3.96 -8.49 -35.32
CA ILE A 157 -3.19 -7.45 -36.05
C ILE A 157 -4.07 -6.24 -36.36
N GLU A 158 -5.32 -6.46 -36.78
CA GLU A 158 -6.23 -5.34 -37.06
C GLU A 158 -6.60 -4.58 -35.79
N ARG A 159 -6.91 -5.29 -34.68
CA ARG A 159 -7.22 -4.69 -33.39
C ARG A 159 -6.02 -3.95 -32.78
N LEU A 160 -4.80 -4.45 -33.00
CA LEU A 160 -3.56 -3.84 -32.52
C LEU A 160 -3.21 -2.50 -33.21
N LYS A 161 -3.86 -2.16 -34.32
CA LYS A 161 -3.74 -0.81 -34.92
C LYS A 161 -4.32 0.28 -34.02
N ASN A 162 -5.32 -0.05 -33.21
CA ASN A 162 -5.87 0.84 -32.22
C ASN A 162 -5.33 0.49 -30.82
N SER A 163 -4.37 1.26 -30.37
CA SER A 163 -3.68 1.02 -29.10
C SER A 163 -4.57 1.18 -27.85
N ASN A 164 -5.71 1.87 -27.98
CA ASN A 164 -6.70 1.99 -26.90
C ASN A 164 -7.66 0.80 -26.83
N GLN A 165 -7.69 -0.05 -27.85
CA GLN A 165 -8.57 -1.22 -27.89
C GLN A 165 -7.83 -2.54 -27.69
N CYS A 166 -6.58 -2.63 -28.14
CA CYS A 166 -5.85 -3.88 -28.04
C CYS A 166 -4.35 -3.65 -27.84
N ARG A 167 -3.76 -4.43 -26.97
CA ARG A 167 -2.33 -4.40 -26.66
C ARG A 167 -1.71 -5.79 -26.68
N TYR A 168 -0.58 -5.90 -27.39
CA TYR A 168 0.25 -7.10 -27.34
C TYR A 168 1.22 -7.02 -26.15
N ILE A 169 1.32 -8.11 -25.39
CA ILE A 169 2.34 -8.28 -24.34
C ILE A 169 3.23 -9.48 -24.66
N PRO A 170 4.57 -9.29 -24.63
CA PRO A 170 5.53 -10.39 -24.85
C PRO A 170 5.47 -11.44 -23.73
N ASN A 171 5.89 -12.69 -24.05
CA ASN A 171 5.94 -13.79 -23.06
C ASN A 171 6.88 -13.52 -21.86
N LYS A 172 7.86 -12.62 -22.00
CA LYS A 172 8.74 -12.21 -20.91
C LYS A 172 8.04 -11.30 -19.87
N VAL A 173 6.93 -10.65 -20.24
CA VAL A 173 6.15 -9.82 -19.33
C VAL A 173 5.20 -10.72 -18.55
N LYS A 174 5.19 -10.57 -17.21
CA LYS A 174 4.27 -11.31 -16.36
C LYS A 174 2.83 -10.87 -16.64
N PHE A 175 1.98 -11.83 -16.91
CA PHE A 175 0.53 -11.67 -17.00
C PHE A 175 -0.11 -13.04 -16.83
N ASP A 176 -0.83 -13.23 -15.74
CA ASP A 176 -1.23 -14.56 -15.26
C ASP A 176 -2.52 -15.08 -15.95
N TYR A 177 -3.25 -14.23 -16.66
CA TYR A 177 -4.54 -14.54 -17.28
C TYR A 177 -4.45 -14.92 -18.77
N LEU A 178 -3.25 -15.03 -19.34
CA LEU A 178 -3.06 -15.44 -20.73
C LEU A 178 -1.95 -16.49 -20.80
N SER A 179 -2.22 -17.57 -21.49
CA SER A 179 -1.24 -18.63 -21.73
C SER A 179 -0.01 -18.12 -22.49
N LYS A 180 1.17 -18.61 -22.09
CA LYS A 180 2.42 -18.37 -22.83
C LYS A 180 2.59 -19.37 -23.99
N GLU A 181 1.95 -20.52 -23.89
CA GLU A 181 2.01 -21.61 -24.86
C GLU A 181 0.70 -21.70 -25.63
N TYR A 182 0.78 -21.90 -26.93
CA TYR A 182 -0.36 -22.10 -27.79
C TYR A 182 0.01 -22.96 -29.01
N LYS A 183 -0.93 -23.73 -29.51
CA LYS A 183 -0.81 -24.52 -30.73
C LYS A 183 -1.45 -23.77 -31.91
N ARG A 184 -1.05 -24.16 -33.12
CA ARG A 184 -1.69 -23.67 -34.35
C ARG A 184 -3.15 -24.11 -34.35
N GLY A 185 -4.08 -23.18 -34.45
CA GLY A 185 -5.53 -23.46 -34.45
C GLY A 185 -6.23 -23.21 -33.11
N ASP A 186 -5.50 -22.99 -32.04
CA ASP A 186 -6.12 -22.57 -30.75
C ASP A 186 -6.84 -21.23 -30.92
N PRO A 187 -7.98 -21.02 -30.24
CA PRO A 187 -8.68 -19.74 -30.25
C PRO A 187 -7.79 -18.60 -29.70
N THR A 188 -8.04 -17.38 -30.18
CA THR A 188 -7.31 -16.21 -29.71
C THR A 188 -7.75 -15.88 -28.30
N GLU A 189 -6.81 -15.95 -27.35
CA GLU A 189 -7.06 -15.50 -25.98
C GLU A 189 -6.93 -13.98 -25.87
N LEU A 190 -7.94 -13.37 -25.28
CA LEU A 190 -8.01 -11.95 -24.97
C LEU A 190 -8.44 -11.80 -23.51
N PHE A 191 -7.77 -10.89 -22.79
CA PHE A 191 -8.21 -10.46 -21.46
C PHE A 191 -8.53 -8.97 -21.52
N THR A 192 -9.74 -8.58 -21.15
CA THR A 192 -10.18 -7.19 -21.22
C THR A 192 -10.07 -6.52 -19.84
N LEU A 193 -9.34 -5.42 -19.82
CA LEU A 193 -9.26 -4.50 -18.69
C LEU A 193 -10.15 -3.30 -18.96
N ASN A 194 -11.05 -3.01 -18.03
CA ASN A 194 -11.94 -1.87 -18.06
C ASN A 194 -11.49 -0.88 -17.00
N PHE A 195 -10.97 0.26 -17.42
CA PHE A 195 -10.46 1.28 -16.52
C PHE A 195 -10.62 2.67 -17.13
N ARG A 196 -10.36 3.68 -16.35
CA ARG A 196 -10.17 5.05 -16.84
C ARG A 196 -8.81 5.55 -16.42
N ILE A 197 -8.22 6.37 -17.25
CA ILE A 197 -6.98 7.06 -16.96
C ILE A 197 -7.28 8.53 -16.72
N VAL A 198 -6.87 9.03 -15.58
CA VAL A 198 -7.23 10.36 -15.09
C VAL A 198 -5.97 11.17 -14.86
N ARG A 199 -5.88 12.35 -15.46
CA ARG A 199 -4.79 13.30 -15.24
C ARG A 199 -5.31 14.52 -14.52
N ILE A 200 -4.72 14.83 -13.37
CA ILE A 200 -5.20 15.85 -12.43
C ILE A 200 -4.07 16.83 -12.12
N LYS A 201 -4.41 18.11 -12.12
CA LYS A 201 -3.50 19.18 -11.68
C LYS A 201 -3.34 19.17 -10.16
N ILE A 202 -2.10 19.06 -9.70
CA ILE A 202 -1.78 19.11 -8.26
C ILE A 202 -1.39 20.50 -7.83
N SER A 203 -0.55 21.15 -8.64
CA SER A 203 -0.15 22.54 -8.46
C SER A 203 0.21 23.13 -9.82
N GLU A 204 0.59 24.39 -9.88
CA GLU A 204 0.98 25.00 -11.13
C GLU A 204 2.17 24.28 -11.76
N GLY A 205 1.99 23.79 -13.00
CA GLY A 205 2.98 22.99 -13.73
C GLY A 205 3.22 21.56 -13.21
N SER A 206 2.45 21.08 -12.22
CA SER A 206 2.58 19.73 -11.67
C SER A 206 1.28 18.95 -11.79
N TYR A 207 1.37 17.77 -12.39
CA TYR A 207 0.24 16.88 -12.63
C TYR A 207 0.51 15.49 -12.05
N GLU A 208 -0.56 14.78 -11.70
CA GLU A 208 -0.52 13.35 -11.38
C GLU A 208 -1.46 12.59 -12.31
N MET A 209 -1.00 11.44 -12.73
CA MET A 209 -1.77 10.53 -13.56
C MET A 209 -2.09 9.25 -12.80
N MET A 210 -3.33 8.80 -12.88
CA MET A 210 -3.84 7.62 -12.17
C MET A 210 -4.68 6.76 -13.11
N VAL A 211 -4.67 5.46 -12.87
CA VAL A 211 -5.62 4.50 -13.45
C VAL A 211 -6.57 3.99 -12.39
N THR A 212 -7.85 3.83 -12.74
CA THR A 212 -8.89 3.36 -11.82
C THR A 212 -10.01 2.65 -12.56
N ASN A 213 -10.64 1.65 -11.91
CA ASN A 213 -11.86 1.00 -12.38
C ASN A 213 -13.12 1.49 -11.62
N LEU A 214 -13.00 2.59 -10.89
CA LEU A 214 -14.14 3.24 -10.25
C LEU A 214 -15.05 3.90 -11.30
N PRO A 215 -16.38 3.82 -11.17
CA PRO A 215 -17.29 4.51 -12.09
C PRO A 215 -17.14 6.03 -11.99
N LYS A 216 -17.22 6.71 -13.13
CA LYS A 216 -17.03 8.17 -13.21
C LYS A 216 -18.17 8.94 -12.54
N GLU A 217 -19.35 8.37 -12.60
CA GLU A 217 -20.57 8.96 -12.06
C GLU A 217 -20.50 9.11 -10.54
N ASP A 218 -19.90 8.13 -9.87
CA ASP A 218 -19.80 8.06 -8.41
C ASP A 218 -18.53 8.70 -7.87
N PHE A 219 -17.46 8.78 -8.69
CA PHE A 219 -16.13 9.24 -8.27
C PHE A 219 -15.55 10.25 -9.26
N GLN A 220 -15.72 11.53 -8.96
CA GLN A 220 -15.17 12.60 -9.78
C GLN A 220 -13.65 12.74 -9.59
N LYS A 221 -12.97 13.42 -10.51
CA LYS A 221 -11.50 13.55 -10.51
C LYS A 221 -10.94 14.22 -9.23
N GLU A 222 -11.67 15.18 -8.68
CA GLU A 222 -11.31 15.88 -7.45
C GLU A 222 -11.29 14.92 -6.26
N GLU A 223 -12.28 14.04 -6.18
CA GLU A 223 -12.40 13.02 -5.14
C GLU A 223 -11.29 11.96 -5.27
N LEU A 224 -10.92 11.58 -6.49
CA LEU A 224 -9.78 10.68 -6.71
C LEU A 224 -8.47 11.26 -6.16
N LYS A 225 -8.28 12.57 -6.28
CA LYS A 225 -7.13 13.28 -5.70
C LYS A 225 -7.12 13.20 -4.19
N GLU A 226 -8.28 13.40 -3.56
CA GLU A 226 -8.42 13.29 -2.11
C GLU A 226 -8.15 11.87 -1.64
N LEU A 227 -8.77 10.88 -2.26
CA LEU A 227 -8.58 9.46 -1.97
C LEU A 227 -7.09 9.06 -2.12
N TYR A 228 -6.46 9.47 -3.21
CA TYR A 228 -5.04 9.17 -3.41
C TYR A 228 -4.16 9.80 -2.32
N SER A 229 -4.50 10.99 -1.85
CA SER A 229 -3.77 11.64 -0.75
C SER A 229 -3.85 10.85 0.56
N MET A 230 -4.95 10.12 0.80
CA MET A 230 -5.12 9.29 2.00
C MET A 230 -4.16 8.10 2.05
N ARG A 231 -3.58 7.69 0.93
CA ARG A 231 -2.52 6.66 0.87
C ARG A 231 -1.36 6.94 1.83
N TRP A 232 -1.04 8.21 2.08
CA TRP A 232 0.00 8.59 3.05
C TRP A 232 -0.22 8.04 4.47
N GLY A 233 -1.42 7.55 4.75
CA GLY A 233 -1.72 6.87 6.02
C GLY A 233 -0.81 5.67 6.27
N ILE A 234 -0.51 4.84 5.26
CA ILE A 234 0.38 3.68 5.41
C ILE A 234 1.83 4.11 5.66
N GLU A 235 2.32 5.17 4.99
CA GLU A 235 3.67 5.68 5.23
C GLU A 235 3.83 6.19 6.67
N THR A 236 2.80 6.88 7.18
CA THR A 236 2.74 7.32 8.59
C THR A 236 2.72 6.11 9.54
N SER A 237 1.98 5.05 9.19
CA SER A 237 1.93 3.84 10.01
C SER A 237 3.29 3.12 10.06
N PHE A 238 4.05 3.09 8.96
CA PHE A 238 5.43 2.58 8.97
C PHE A 238 6.37 3.40 9.86
N LEU A 239 6.18 4.72 9.94
CA LEU A 239 6.93 5.54 10.91
C LEU A 239 6.56 5.15 12.35
N ASN A 240 5.29 4.92 12.64
CA ASN A 240 4.84 4.45 13.94
C ASN A 240 5.43 3.08 14.29
N LEU A 241 5.42 2.12 13.36
CA LEU A 241 6.05 0.81 13.54
C LEU A 241 7.54 0.95 13.87
N LYS A 242 8.27 1.71 13.07
CA LYS A 242 9.72 1.84 13.19
C LYS A 242 10.15 2.56 14.46
N TYR A 243 9.54 3.71 14.76
CA TYR A 243 10.03 4.62 15.79
C TYR A 243 9.27 4.56 17.11
N ILE A 244 8.02 4.08 17.10
CA ILE A 244 7.18 4.05 18.31
C ILE A 244 7.03 2.62 18.84
N VAL A 245 6.60 1.70 17.99
CA VAL A 245 6.44 0.29 18.40
C VAL A 245 7.81 -0.37 18.60
N GLY A 246 8.80 -0.02 17.79
CA GLY A 246 10.20 -0.40 18.01
C GLY A 246 10.79 -1.36 16.97
N MET A 247 10.25 -1.36 15.75
CA MET A 247 10.73 -2.24 14.67
C MET A 247 12.12 -1.87 14.10
N LEU A 248 12.83 -0.94 14.70
CA LEU A 248 14.25 -0.65 14.41
C LEU A 248 15.22 -1.41 15.31
N GLY A 249 14.76 -2.08 16.34
CA GLY A 249 15.60 -2.85 17.26
C GLY A 249 15.04 -4.24 17.46
N PHE A 250 15.89 -5.24 17.25
CA PHE A 250 15.55 -6.66 17.36
C PHE A 250 16.33 -7.33 18.49
N HIS A 251 15.73 -8.33 19.14
CA HIS A 251 16.37 -9.13 20.19
C HIS A 251 17.17 -10.28 19.59
N SER A 252 16.73 -10.80 18.47
CA SER A 252 17.36 -11.94 17.80
C SER A 252 18.22 -11.52 16.62
N ARG A 253 19.18 -12.40 16.26
CA ARG A 253 19.96 -12.34 15.02
C ARG A 253 19.53 -13.42 14.01
N LYS A 254 18.69 -14.37 14.43
CA LYS A 254 18.19 -15.43 13.55
C LYS A 254 17.03 -14.86 12.72
N SER A 255 17.08 -15.07 11.41
CA SER A 255 16.11 -14.53 10.45
C SER A 255 14.66 -14.87 10.81
N ASP A 256 14.39 -16.13 11.20
CA ASP A 256 13.03 -16.57 11.57
C ASP A 256 12.51 -15.85 12.82
N SER A 257 13.38 -15.68 13.83
CA SER A 257 13.01 -14.95 15.05
C SER A 257 12.82 -13.46 14.78
N VAL A 258 13.63 -12.86 13.89
CA VAL A 258 13.43 -11.46 13.44
C VAL A 258 12.11 -11.32 12.71
N MET A 259 11.73 -12.27 11.85
CA MET A 259 10.41 -12.27 11.20
C MET A 259 9.28 -12.33 12.23
N GLN A 260 9.39 -13.17 13.25
CA GLN A 260 8.41 -13.23 14.35
C GLN A 260 8.30 -11.88 15.07
N GLU A 261 9.42 -11.22 15.36
CA GLU A 261 9.42 -9.90 15.98
C GLU A 261 8.76 -8.85 15.09
N ILE A 262 8.93 -8.91 13.74
CA ILE A 262 8.24 -8.02 12.80
C ILE A 262 6.72 -8.19 12.90
N TYR A 263 6.23 -9.45 12.85
CA TYR A 263 4.79 -9.71 12.99
C TYR A 263 4.25 -9.33 14.37
N ALA A 264 5.02 -9.54 15.43
CA ALA A 264 4.65 -9.10 16.77
C ALA A 264 4.50 -7.56 16.85
N ASN A 265 5.38 -6.80 16.18
CA ASN A 265 5.26 -5.35 16.09
C ASN A 265 4.01 -4.91 15.30
N LEU A 266 3.66 -5.61 14.22
CA LEU A 266 2.41 -5.36 13.47
C LEU A 266 1.17 -5.61 14.34
N ILE A 267 1.16 -6.71 15.09
CA ILE A 267 0.09 -7.04 16.04
C ILE A 267 0.00 -5.96 17.12
N MET A 268 1.12 -5.53 17.69
CA MET A 268 1.14 -4.49 18.73
C MET A 268 0.63 -3.14 18.18
N HIS A 269 0.96 -2.79 16.94
CA HIS A 269 0.40 -1.62 16.26
C HIS A 269 -1.12 -1.73 16.15
N ASN A 270 -1.62 -2.85 15.64
CA ASN A 270 -3.06 -3.08 15.46
C ASN A 270 -3.80 -3.06 16.79
N MET A 271 -3.28 -3.70 17.83
CA MET A 271 -3.87 -3.69 19.17
C MET A 271 -3.92 -2.27 19.75
N THR A 272 -2.84 -1.49 19.57
CA THR A 272 -2.80 -0.09 19.99
C THR A 272 -3.88 0.73 19.26
N GLN A 273 -4.00 0.55 17.95
CA GLN A 273 -4.97 1.29 17.15
C GLN A 273 -6.40 0.86 17.48
N PHE A 274 -6.63 -0.45 17.64
CA PHE A 274 -7.93 -0.99 18.02
C PHE A 274 -8.40 -0.42 19.36
N ILE A 275 -7.56 -0.48 20.41
CA ILE A 275 -7.91 0.08 21.72
C ILE A 275 -8.13 1.59 21.63
N SER A 276 -7.32 2.30 20.82
CA SER A 276 -7.49 3.73 20.60
C SER A 276 -8.83 4.05 19.92
N ASN A 277 -9.25 3.27 18.95
CA ASN A 277 -10.53 3.45 18.25
C ASN A 277 -11.74 3.21 19.19
N CYS A 278 -11.59 2.34 20.20
CA CYS A 278 -12.63 2.11 21.20
C CYS A 278 -12.78 3.27 22.19
N VAL A 279 -11.77 4.13 22.35
CA VAL A 279 -11.81 5.27 23.27
C VAL A 279 -12.62 6.42 22.66
N GLN A 280 -13.82 6.66 23.19
CA GLN A 280 -14.64 7.78 22.75
C GLN A 280 -14.03 9.11 23.18
N LEU A 281 -13.74 9.94 22.21
CA LEU A 281 -13.39 11.33 22.45
C LEU A 281 -14.71 12.13 22.46
N HIS A 282 -15.11 12.65 23.63
CA HIS A 282 -16.23 13.58 23.68
C HIS A 282 -15.84 14.84 22.90
N ALA A 283 -16.62 15.16 21.87
CA ALA A 283 -16.56 16.45 21.21
C ALA A 283 -16.92 17.50 22.25
N LYS A 284 -15.93 18.13 22.86
CA LYS A 284 -16.15 19.40 23.55
C LYS A 284 -16.40 20.43 22.44
N GLU A 285 -17.13 21.49 22.70
CA GLU A 285 -17.27 22.67 21.83
C GLU A 285 -15.89 23.39 21.66
N ASN A 286 -14.94 22.66 21.15
CA ASN A 286 -13.55 23.09 20.99
C ASN A 286 -13.34 23.54 19.55
N LYS A 287 -12.50 24.54 19.37
CA LYS A 287 -12.11 25.11 18.08
C LYS A 287 -11.48 24.11 17.10
N TYR A 288 -11.07 22.93 17.55
CA TYR A 288 -10.35 21.91 16.78
C TYR A 288 -10.87 20.51 17.09
N ASP A 289 -10.83 19.65 16.08
CA ASP A 289 -10.94 18.21 16.28
C ASP A 289 -9.67 17.66 16.93
N TYR A 290 -9.80 16.58 17.69
CA TYR A 290 -8.69 15.96 18.40
C TYR A 290 -8.51 14.51 17.98
N THR A 291 -7.26 14.07 17.90
CA THR A 291 -6.87 12.68 17.67
C THR A 291 -6.01 12.17 18.82
N ILE A 292 -6.10 10.89 19.10
CA ILE A 292 -5.29 10.22 20.12
C ILE A 292 -3.82 10.24 19.70
N ARG A 293 -2.91 10.51 20.65
CA ARG A 293 -1.47 10.43 20.41
C ARG A 293 -1.04 8.98 20.40
N PHE A 294 -0.78 8.42 19.21
CA PHE A 294 -0.40 7.03 19.05
C PHE A 294 0.79 6.60 19.93
N SER A 295 1.82 7.44 20.06
CA SER A 295 3.00 7.12 20.88
C SER A 295 2.66 6.91 22.36
N VAL A 296 1.77 7.72 22.91
CA VAL A 296 1.31 7.57 24.29
C VAL A 296 0.40 6.37 24.42
N ALA A 297 -0.53 6.19 23.48
CA ALA A 297 -1.42 5.02 23.46
C ALA A 297 -0.63 3.70 23.40
N ALA A 298 0.42 3.62 22.56
CA ALA A 298 1.27 2.44 22.47
C ALA A 298 1.95 2.09 23.80
N THR A 299 2.44 3.08 24.54
CA THR A 299 3.02 2.88 25.88
C THR A 299 1.98 2.39 26.88
N ILE A 300 0.79 3.02 26.88
CA ILE A 300 -0.30 2.64 27.79
C ILE A 300 -0.79 1.23 27.49
N VAL A 301 -0.97 0.88 26.23
CA VAL A 301 -1.42 -0.46 25.80
C VAL A 301 -0.37 -1.52 26.18
N LYS A 302 0.92 -1.23 26.04
CA LYS A 302 1.99 -2.10 26.52
C LYS A 302 1.86 -2.36 28.04
N SER A 303 1.71 -1.30 28.86
CA SER A 303 1.52 -1.46 30.29
C SER A 303 0.23 -2.19 30.66
N LEU A 304 -0.85 -2.03 29.85
CA LEU A 304 -2.08 -2.80 30.04
C LEU A 304 -1.84 -4.31 29.82
N PHE A 305 -1.10 -4.71 28.77
CA PHE A 305 -0.79 -6.11 28.53
C PHE A 305 0.18 -6.72 29.53
N LEU A 306 1.05 -5.91 30.12
CA LEU A 306 1.93 -6.34 31.22
C LEU A 306 1.19 -6.47 32.57
N GLY A 307 -0.06 -5.98 32.65
CA GLY A 307 -0.83 -6.00 33.90
C GLY A 307 -0.49 -4.85 34.85
N ASP A 308 0.32 -3.88 34.42
CA ASP A 308 0.74 -2.75 35.24
C ASP A 308 -0.40 -1.77 35.52
N ILE A 309 -1.38 -1.69 34.63
CA ILE A 309 -2.53 -0.79 34.73
C ILE A 309 -3.84 -1.53 34.42
N SER A 310 -4.94 -1.08 35.02
CA SER A 310 -6.27 -1.61 34.73
C SER A 310 -6.82 -1.07 33.40
N PRO A 311 -7.77 -1.80 32.75
CA PRO A 311 -8.42 -1.31 31.51
C PRO A 311 -9.06 0.06 31.65
N LEU A 312 -9.73 0.33 32.79
CA LEU A 312 -10.35 1.63 33.06
C LEU A 312 -9.30 2.76 33.13
N ASN A 313 -8.17 2.52 33.81
CA ASN A 313 -7.09 3.51 33.88
C ASN A 313 -6.45 3.74 32.50
N ALA A 314 -6.28 2.66 31.70
CA ALA A 314 -5.77 2.77 30.34
C ALA A 314 -6.68 3.67 29.48
N GLU A 315 -8.00 3.46 29.51
CA GLU A 315 -8.96 4.29 28.78
C GLU A 315 -8.88 5.77 29.20
N ILE A 316 -8.87 6.06 30.50
CA ILE A 316 -8.74 7.44 31.04
C ILE A 316 -7.45 8.10 30.56
N LEU A 317 -6.33 7.37 30.63
CA LEU A 317 -5.02 7.90 30.22
C LEU A 317 -4.97 8.18 28.72
N ILE A 318 -5.48 7.27 27.88
CA ILE A 318 -5.54 7.47 26.42
C ILE A 318 -6.41 8.68 26.10
N ARG A 319 -7.61 8.79 26.69
CA ARG A 319 -8.55 9.90 26.47
C ARG A 319 -7.97 11.27 26.82
N ARG A 320 -7.09 11.34 27.83
CA ARG A 320 -6.41 12.59 28.26
C ARG A 320 -5.26 12.98 27.32
N ASN A 321 -4.72 12.03 26.57
CA ASN A 321 -3.53 12.26 25.74
C ASN A 321 -3.89 12.40 24.25
N VAL A 322 -4.45 13.55 23.91
CA VAL A 322 -4.88 13.88 22.54
C VAL A 322 -4.04 15.01 21.93
N SER A 323 -4.07 15.11 20.62
CA SER A 323 -3.47 16.22 19.86
C SER A 323 -4.50 16.87 18.97
N PRO A 324 -4.48 18.20 18.79
CA PRO A 324 -5.39 18.86 17.88
C PRO A 324 -5.07 18.47 16.42
N VAL A 325 -6.10 18.13 15.65
CA VAL A 325 -6.02 17.98 14.21
C VAL A 325 -5.89 19.38 13.61
N ARG A 326 -4.87 19.58 12.78
CA ARG A 326 -4.62 20.85 12.10
C ARG A 326 -4.64 20.62 10.61
N PRO A 327 -5.82 20.71 9.96
CA PRO A 327 -5.93 20.50 8.52
C PRO A 327 -5.12 21.55 7.75
N ASN A 328 -4.74 21.25 6.54
CA ASN A 328 -4.06 22.16 5.59
C ASN A 328 -2.66 22.64 6.02
N ARG A 329 -1.98 21.96 6.95
CA ARG A 329 -0.57 22.22 7.23
C ARG A 329 0.31 21.32 6.35
N SER A 330 0.96 21.92 5.37
CA SER A 330 2.07 21.27 4.66
C SER A 330 3.39 21.93 5.05
N TYR A 331 4.41 21.13 5.24
CA TYR A 331 5.76 21.61 5.48
C TYR A 331 6.66 21.08 4.36
N SER A 332 7.44 21.95 3.72
CA SER A 332 8.46 21.52 2.79
C SER A 332 9.42 20.54 3.46
N ARG A 333 9.62 19.37 2.88
CA ARG A 333 10.62 18.41 3.38
C ARG A 333 12.02 19.04 3.23
N LYS A 334 12.70 19.29 4.32
CA LYS A 334 14.14 19.57 4.26
C LYS A 334 14.85 18.26 3.92
N PRO A 335 15.68 18.20 2.84
CA PRO A 335 16.49 17.03 2.55
C PRO A 335 17.36 16.74 3.78
N ARG A 336 17.18 15.60 4.41
CA ARG A 336 18.08 15.12 5.46
C ARG A 336 19.09 14.18 4.82
N ALA A 337 20.35 14.32 5.16
CA ALA A 337 21.34 13.30 4.84
C ALA A 337 20.84 11.96 5.36
N LYS A 338 20.96 10.90 4.55
CA LYS A 338 20.62 9.54 5.00
C LYS A 338 21.45 9.25 6.25
N ALA A 339 20.76 8.99 7.37
CA ALA A 339 21.45 8.54 8.57
C ALA A 339 22.20 7.23 8.24
N GLN A 340 23.44 7.11 8.75
CA GLN A 340 24.14 5.84 8.67
C GLN A 340 23.29 4.76 9.34
N ILE A 341 23.28 3.55 8.76
CA ILE A 341 22.61 2.39 9.34
C ILE A 341 23.20 2.16 10.73
N GLN A 342 22.38 2.39 11.75
CA GLN A 342 22.78 2.15 13.12
C GLN A 342 22.56 0.68 13.47
N PHE A 343 23.33 0.18 14.43
CA PHE A 343 23.19 -1.17 14.95
C PHE A 343 21.82 -1.31 15.63
N THR A 344 21.00 -2.26 15.16
CA THR A 344 19.59 -2.39 15.53
C THR A 344 19.32 -3.49 16.58
N TYR A 345 20.36 -3.85 17.36
CA TYR A 345 20.26 -4.87 18.39
C TYR A 345 19.73 -4.27 19.70
N ARG A 346 18.69 -4.87 20.27
CA ARG A 346 18.22 -4.60 21.63
C ARG A 346 18.86 -5.59 22.59
N ILE A 347 19.48 -5.06 23.66
CA ILE A 347 19.84 -5.86 24.81
C ILE A 347 18.54 -6.12 25.59
N ALA A 348 18.31 -7.37 25.96
CA ALA A 348 17.14 -7.79 26.74
C ALA A 348 17.09 -7.12 28.10
#